data_0d786d09480727c3e1dcf91d6fd829c8
#
_entry.id   0d786d09480727c3e1dcf91d6fd829c8
#
_cell.length_a   1.000
_cell.length_b   1.000
_cell.length_c   1.000
_cell.angle_alpha   90.00
_cell.angle_beta   90.00
_cell.angle_gamma   90.00
#
_symmetry.space_group_name_H-M   'P 1'
#
loop_
_entity.id
_entity.type
_entity.pdbx_description
1 polymer ?
#
loop_
_entity_poly.entity_id
_entity_poly.type
_entity_poly.pdbx_seq_one_letter_code
_entity_poly.pdbx_strand_id
1 'polypeptide(L)'
;MTEWQTILEMQLADDPPPLTVEDAEKIYLQAPLSELMYAASERRKSQVPGNIVTFMIDRNINYTNICTINCNFCSFYRSPGHDEGYTQTFDQISARIDELEELGGSRILMQGGVNPSLNFEWYTELLSELSRRHPSIALDCFSPIEIEGIAEISGLSTLEVLSRFRESGMHGLPGGGAEMLVDSVRSGISPKKGSSENWIRVMGEAQSLGLTTSATNVFGFGESIKDRVCLLYTSDAADDRL
;
A
#
# COMPACT_ATOMS: atom_id res chain seq x y z
N MET A 1 -32.00 -17.13 14.96
CA MET A 1 -30.80 -16.66 14.24
C MET A 1 -30.21 -15.52 15.02
N THR A 2 -28.93 -15.53 15.26
CA THR A 2 -28.23 -14.37 15.88
C THR A 2 -28.04 -13.28 14.85
N GLU A 3 -27.79 -12.05 15.29
CA GLU A 3 -27.65 -10.90 14.40
C GLU A 3 -26.51 -11.09 13.39
N TRP A 4 -25.35 -11.58 13.84
CA TRP A 4 -24.23 -11.86 12.95
C TRP A 4 -24.52 -12.94 11.89
N GLN A 5 -25.35 -13.95 12.20
CA GLN A 5 -25.76 -14.97 11.22
C GLN A 5 -26.59 -14.36 10.10
N THR A 6 -27.54 -13.50 10.46
CA THR A 6 -28.35 -12.78 9.46
C THR A 6 -27.48 -11.91 8.55
N ILE A 7 -26.51 -11.22 9.10
CA ILE A 7 -25.59 -10.40 8.32
C ILE A 7 -24.77 -11.27 7.34
N LEU A 8 -24.20 -12.39 7.80
CA LEU A 8 -23.45 -13.29 6.92
C LEU A 8 -24.31 -13.90 5.81
N GLU A 9 -25.54 -14.31 6.12
CA GLU A 9 -26.47 -14.82 5.11
C GLU A 9 -26.81 -13.76 4.05
N MET A 10 -26.99 -12.51 4.45
CA MET A 10 -27.22 -11.41 3.51
C MET A 10 -26.00 -11.18 2.58
N GLN A 11 -24.79 -11.39 3.09
CA GLN A 11 -23.55 -11.25 2.31
C GLN A 11 -23.33 -12.41 1.32
N LEU A 12 -24.06 -13.50 1.44
CA LEU A 12 -24.01 -14.64 0.50
C LEU A 12 -25.04 -14.52 -0.65
N ALA A 13 -25.84 -13.48 -0.66
CA ALA A 13 -26.75 -13.20 -1.79
C ALA A 13 -25.97 -12.84 -3.07
N ASP A 14 -26.63 -12.96 -4.23
CA ASP A 14 -26.05 -12.62 -5.53
C ASP A 14 -25.69 -11.13 -5.62
N ASP A 15 -26.52 -10.25 -5.04
CA ASP A 15 -26.28 -8.80 -4.94
C ASP A 15 -26.41 -8.38 -3.46
N PRO A 16 -25.36 -8.57 -2.66
CA PRO A 16 -25.43 -8.26 -1.24
C PRO A 16 -25.45 -6.75 -1.01
N PRO A 17 -26.15 -6.30 0.03
CA PRO A 17 -26.05 -4.90 0.45
C PRO A 17 -24.62 -4.58 0.91
N PRO A 18 -24.17 -3.33 0.79
CA PRO A 18 -22.90 -2.90 1.39
C PRO A 18 -22.89 -3.23 2.89
N LEU A 19 -21.79 -3.83 3.34
CA LEU A 19 -21.61 -4.13 4.75
C LEU A 19 -21.36 -2.83 5.52
N THR A 20 -22.13 -2.52 6.55
CA THR A 20 -21.87 -1.32 7.37
C THR A 20 -20.71 -1.54 8.34
N VAL A 21 -20.10 -0.46 8.83
CA VAL A 21 -19.02 -0.55 9.84
C VAL A 21 -19.53 -1.28 11.10
N GLU A 22 -20.75 -1.00 11.52
CA GLU A 22 -21.39 -1.64 12.66
C GLU A 22 -21.63 -3.15 12.43
N ASP A 23 -22.01 -3.54 11.23
CA ASP A 23 -22.21 -4.96 10.87
C ASP A 23 -20.87 -5.70 10.80
N ALA A 24 -19.84 -5.09 10.23
CA ALA A 24 -18.49 -5.64 10.21
C ALA A 24 -17.93 -5.81 11.63
N GLU A 25 -18.14 -4.86 12.53
CA GLU A 25 -17.75 -4.96 13.94
C GLU A 25 -18.48 -6.13 14.64
N LYS A 26 -19.78 -6.30 14.40
CA LYS A 26 -20.57 -7.43 14.95
C LYS A 26 -20.03 -8.77 14.46
N ILE A 27 -19.81 -8.90 13.16
CA ILE A 27 -19.23 -10.11 12.57
C ILE A 27 -17.85 -10.40 13.19
N TYR A 28 -16.99 -9.40 13.25
CA TYR A 28 -15.64 -9.54 13.80
C TYR A 28 -15.63 -10.03 15.25
N LEU A 29 -16.54 -9.51 16.07
CA LEU A 29 -16.60 -9.82 17.51
C LEU A 29 -17.34 -11.12 17.82
N GLN A 30 -18.33 -11.51 17.03
CA GLN A 30 -19.31 -12.53 17.44
C GLN A 30 -19.32 -13.77 16.54
N ALA A 31 -18.96 -13.63 15.25
CA ALA A 31 -19.00 -14.77 14.35
C ALA A 31 -17.81 -15.72 14.61
N PRO A 32 -18.07 -17.05 14.69
CA PRO A 32 -16.99 -18.04 14.73
C PRO A 32 -16.13 -17.95 13.46
N LEU A 33 -14.83 -18.16 13.61
CA LEU A 33 -13.89 -18.11 12.47
C LEU A 33 -14.29 -19.07 11.34
N SER A 34 -14.83 -20.26 11.66
CA SER A 34 -15.30 -21.24 10.68
C SER A 34 -16.43 -20.70 9.80
N GLU A 35 -17.35 -19.92 10.38
CA GLU A 35 -18.45 -19.31 9.65
C GLU A 35 -17.95 -18.17 8.74
N LEU A 36 -17.01 -17.37 9.24
CA LEU A 36 -16.35 -16.34 8.42
C LEU A 36 -15.59 -16.96 7.25
N MET A 37 -14.83 -18.03 7.48
CA MET A 37 -14.10 -18.74 6.42
C MET A 37 -15.05 -19.34 5.38
N TYR A 38 -16.18 -19.91 5.81
CA TYR A 38 -17.19 -20.43 4.91
C TYR A 38 -17.79 -19.31 4.04
N ALA A 39 -18.26 -18.23 4.67
CA ALA A 39 -18.85 -17.10 3.96
C ALA A 39 -17.86 -16.46 2.97
N ALA A 40 -16.62 -16.23 3.39
CA ALA A 40 -15.57 -15.70 2.53
C ALA A 40 -15.26 -16.62 1.33
N SER A 41 -15.26 -17.96 1.56
CA SER A 41 -15.04 -18.94 0.50
C SER A 41 -16.17 -18.94 -0.53
N GLU A 42 -17.43 -18.89 -0.07
CA GLU A 42 -18.60 -18.84 -0.96
C GLU A 42 -18.62 -17.52 -1.74
N ARG A 43 -18.34 -16.41 -1.07
CA ARG A 43 -18.23 -15.11 -1.74
C ARG A 43 -17.13 -15.10 -2.81
N ARG A 44 -15.95 -15.65 -2.49
CA ARG A 44 -14.87 -15.80 -3.48
C ARG A 44 -15.33 -16.59 -4.71
N LYS A 45 -16.05 -17.71 -4.52
CA LYS A 45 -16.54 -18.55 -5.64
C LYS A 45 -17.49 -17.79 -6.55
N SER A 46 -18.32 -16.91 -5.99
CA SER A 46 -19.23 -16.07 -6.80
C SER A 46 -18.50 -15.01 -7.60
N GLN A 47 -17.41 -14.44 -7.06
CA GLN A 47 -16.64 -13.38 -7.72
C GLN A 47 -15.60 -13.93 -8.70
N VAL A 48 -14.92 -15.01 -8.34
CA VAL A 48 -13.85 -15.63 -9.15
C VAL A 48 -14.19 -17.09 -9.40
N PRO A 49 -14.88 -17.40 -10.51
CA PRO A 49 -15.25 -18.78 -10.83
C PRO A 49 -14.02 -19.69 -11.00
N GLY A 50 -14.16 -20.92 -10.51
CA GLY A 50 -13.14 -21.95 -10.64
C GLY A 50 -12.23 -22.10 -9.42
N ASN A 51 -11.24 -22.98 -9.55
CA ASN A 51 -10.35 -23.38 -8.44
C ASN A 51 -8.92 -22.87 -8.62
N ILE A 52 -8.68 -21.93 -9.54
CA ILE A 52 -7.36 -21.38 -9.78
C ILE A 52 -7.08 -20.31 -8.74
N VAL A 53 -5.94 -20.43 -8.08
CA VAL A 53 -5.36 -19.41 -7.20
C VAL A 53 -4.07 -18.95 -7.84
N THR A 54 -3.99 -17.67 -8.16
CA THR A 54 -2.78 -17.04 -8.70
C THR A 54 -1.88 -16.57 -7.57
N PHE A 55 -0.58 -16.53 -7.85
CA PHE A 55 0.42 -15.94 -6.96
C PHE A 55 1.42 -15.14 -7.80
N MET A 56 2.17 -14.28 -7.15
CA MET A 56 3.21 -13.48 -7.77
C MET A 56 4.52 -13.68 -7.00
N ILE A 57 5.62 -13.79 -7.73
CA ILE A 57 6.96 -13.71 -7.15
C ILE A 57 7.41 -12.27 -7.32
N ASP A 58 7.56 -11.57 -6.21
CA ASP A 58 8.04 -10.20 -6.17
C ASP A 58 9.23 -10.06 -5.22
N ARG A 59 9.88 -8.91 -5.26
CA ARG A 59 10.98 -8.59 -4.36
C ARG A 59 10.79 -7.22 -3.74
N ASN A 60 10.93 -7.18 -2.42
CA ASN A 60 10.98 -5.92 -1.69
C ASN A 60 12.39 -5.33 -1.75
N ILE A 61 12.49 -4.07 -2.19
CA ILE A 61 13.76 -3.32 -2.28
C ILE A 61 13.61 -2.01 -1.52
N ASN A 62 14.50 -1.77 -0.58
CA ASN A 62 14.54 -0.50 0.14
C ASN A 62 15.72 0.32 -0.39
N TYR A 63 15.45 1.29 -1.26
CA TYR A 63 16.48 2.11 -1.89
C TYR A 63 17.23 3.02 -0.91
N THR A 64 16.59 3.40 0.20
CA THR A 64 17.20 4.17 1.31
C THR A 64 16.51 3.85 2.63
N ASN A 65 17.23 3.94 3.72
CA ASN A 65 16.66 3.92 5.07
C ASN A 65 16.64 5.31 5.73
N ILE A 66 17.13 6.34 5.06
CA ILE A 66 17.11 7.72 5.56
C ILE A 66 15.70 8.26 5.45
N CYS A 67 15.11 8.70 6.58
CA CYS A 67 13.73 9.15 6.64
C CYS A 67 13.54 10.25 7.68
N THR A 68 12.83 11.33 7.31
CA THR A 68 12.49 12.44 8.20
C THR A 68 11.17 12.23 8.97
N ILE A 69 10.37 11.21 8.60
CA ILE A 69 9.03 10.98 9.17
C ILE A 69 9.11 10.47 10.60
N ASN A 70 10.06 9.59 10.92
CA ASN A 70 10.31 9.12 12.29
C ASN A 70 9.08 8.44 12.92
N CYS A 71 8.51 7.42 12.26
CA CYS A 71 7.40 6.64 12.81
C CYS A 71 7.85 5.83 14.04
N ASN A 72 7.06 5.86 15.11
CA ASN A 72 7.41 5.21 16.39
C ASN A 72 7.59 3.68 16.28
N PHE A 73 6.95 3.05 15.32
CA PHE A 73 7.00 1.59 15.10
C PHE A 73 8.05 1.15 14.07
N CYS A 74 8.64 2.09 13.32
CA CYS A 74 9.58 1.76 12.25
C CYS A 74 10.99 1.57 12.80
N SER A 75 11.46 0.33 12.89
CA SER A 75 12.84 0.01 13.26
C SER A 75 13.85 0.19 12.12
N PHE A 76 13.34 0.36 10.91
CA PHE A 76 14.14 0.43 9.68
C PHE A 76 14.75 1.83 9.44
N TYR A 77 14.01 2.91 9.74
CA TYR A 77 14.45 4.26 9.41
C TYR A 77 15.72 4.67 10.18
N ARG A 78 16.51 5.54 9.53
CA ARG A 78 17.59 6.31 10.14
C ARG A 78 17.38 7.80 9.87
N SER A 79 17.65 8.62 10.87
CA SER A 79 17.61 10.08 10.69
C SER A 79 18.69 10.54 9.71
N PRO A 80 18.49 11.65 8.99
CA PRO A 80 19.55 12.24 8.16
C PRO A 80 20.84 12.45 8.95
N GLY A 81 21.97 12.03 8.40
CA GLY A 81 23.27 12.08 9.04
C GLY A 81 23.61 10.96 10.02
N HIS A 82 22.73 9.97 10.19
CA HIS A 82 23.04 8.80 10.99
C HIS A 82 24.07 7.90 10.31
N ASP A 83 25.04 7.34 11.08
CA ASP A 83 26.14 6.53 10.57
C ASP A 83 25.68 5.26 9.80
N GLU A 84 24.55 4.68 10.18
CA GLU A 84 23.95 3.54 9.47
C GLU A 84 22.98 3.95 8.33
N GLY A 85 22.91 5.26 8.02
CA GLY A 85 22.11 5.76 6.90
C GLY A 85 22.72 5.34 5.57
N TYR A 86 21.88 4.86 4.65
CA TYR A 86 22.31 4.49 3.31
C TYR A 86 21.34 4.94 2.23
N THR A 87 21.87 5.07 1.02
CA THR A 87 21.11 5.11 -0.24
C THR A 87 21.81 4.16 -1.20
N GLN A 88 21.07 3.21 -1.77
CA GLN A 88 21.60 2.24 -2.72
C GLN A 88 21.89 2.93 -4.06
N THR A 89 22.94 2.48 -4.73
CA THR A 89 23.21 2.86 -6.13
C THR A 89 22.22 2.14 -7.06
N PHE A 90 22.06 2.68 -8.27
CA PHE A 90 21.20 2.06 -9.30
C PHE A 90 21.67 0.64 -9.63
N ASP A 91 22.98 0.40 -9.66
CA ASP A 91 23.55 -0.92 -9.91
C ASP A 91 23.25 -1.91 -8.77
N GLN A 92 23.27 -1.46 -7.51
CA GLN A 92 22.88 -2.31 -6.38
C GLN A 92 21.41 -2.71 -6.41
N ILE A 93 20.54 -1.79 -6.84
CA ILE A 93 19.11 -2.06 -7.02
C ILE A 93 18.90 -3.01 -8.20
N SER A 94 19.54 -2.72 -9.35
CA SER A 94 19.47 -3.55 -10.56
C SER A 94 19.91 -4.99 -10.30
N ALA A 95 21.02 -5.19 -9.60
CA ALA A 95 21.51 -6.54 -9.26
C ALA A 95 20.49 -7.36 -8.45
N ARG A 96 19.67 -6.70 -7.61
CA ARG A 96 18.59 -7.36 -6.87
C ARG A 96 17.42 -7.74 -7.78
N ILE A 97 17.21 -6.96 -8.85
CA ILE A 97 16.19 -7.26 -9.86
C ILE A 97 16.66 -8.41 -10.74
N ASP A 98 17.96 -8.47 -11.12
CA ASP A 98 18.54 -9.62 -11.84
C ASP A 98 18.29 -10.93 -11.09
N GLU A 99 18.54 -10.96 -9.77
CA GLU A 99 18.26 -12.12 -8.93
C GLU A 99 16.74 -12.49 -8.92
N LEU A 100 15.85 -11.52 -9.01
CA LEU A 100 14.41 -11.74 -9.08
C LEU A 100 14.02 -12.35 -10.44
N GLU A 101 14.59 -11.84 -11.54
CA GLU A 101 14.35 -12.35 -12.90
C GLU A 101 14.81 -13.80 -13.03
N GLU A 102 15.95 -14.19 -12.44
CA GLU A 102 16.43 -15.57 -12.36
C GLU A 102 15.44 -16.52 -11.67
N LEU A 103 14.65 -16.00 -10.71
CA LEU A 103 13.60 -16.76 -10.01
C LEU A 103 12.26 -16.75 -10.74
N GLY A 104 12.16 -16.12 -11.91
CA GLY A 104 10.93 -15.96 -12.67
C GLY A 104 9.98 -14.95 -12.04
N GLY A 105 10.49 -13.99 -11.27
CA GLY A 105 9.72 -12.91 -10.70
C GLY A 105 9.30 -11.87 -11.74
N SER A 106 8.30 -11.08 -11.42
CA SER A 106 7.68 -10.15 -12.37
C SER A 106 7.43 -8.74 -11.81
N ARG A 107 7.71 -8.52 -10.53
CA ARG A 107 7.44 -7.24 -9.88
C ARG A 107 8.42 -6.94 -8.76
N ILE A 108 8.75 -5.66 -8.58
CA ILE A 108 9.39 -5.18 -7.35
C ILE A 108 8.41 -4.32 -6.55
N LEU A 109 8.54 -4.37 -5.23
CA LEU A 109 8.00 -3.40 -4.28
C LEU A 109 9.16 -2.56 -3.78
N MET A 110 9.34 -1.37 -4.34
CA MET A 110 10.48 -0.50 -4.01
C MET A 110 10.03 0.69 -3.16
N GLN A 111 10.32 0.61 -1.88
CA GLN A 111 10.00 1.65 -0.90
C GLN A 111 11.26 2.01 -0.10
N GLY A 112 11.32 3.22 0.42
CA GLY A 112 12.42 3.66 1.26
C GLY A 112 11.94 4.56 2.37
N GLY A 113 12.48 5.77 2.40
CA GLY A 113 12.08 6.82 3.33
C GLY A 113 12.04 8.17 2.66
N VAL A 114 11.45 9.15 3.31
CA VAL A 114 11.51 10.55 2.90
C VAL A 114 12.93 11.06 3.17
N ASN A 115 13.77 10.98 2.14
CA ASN A 115 15.19 11.34 2.21
C ASN A 115 15.40 12.76 1.64
N PRO A 116 15.73 13.76 2.47
CA PRO A 116 15.86 15.14 2.02
C PRO A 116 17.11 15.39 1.17
N SER A 117 18.00 14.42 1.04
CA SER A 117 19.22 14.54 0.24
C SER A 117 19.04 14.11 -1.21
N LEU A 118 17.90 13.53 -1.56
CA LEU A 118 17.59 13.10 -2.93
C LEU A 118 16.71 14.15 -3.61
N ASN A 119 17.15 14.62 -4.76
CA ASN A 119 16.37 15.53 -5.59
C ASN A 119 15.39 14.77 -6.51
N PHE A 120 14.51 15.50 -7.17
CA PHE A 120 13.50 14.93 -8.05
C PHE A 120 14.12 14.18 -9.25
N GLU A 121 15.18 14.69 -9.80
CA GLU A 121 15.91 14.12 -10.93
C GLU A 121 16.44 12.72 -10.60
N TRP A 122 16.97 12.53 -9.39
CA TRP A 122 17.44 11.22 -8.92
C TRP A 122 16.35 10.15 -9.02
N TYR A 123 15.13 10.47 -8.62
CA TYR A 123 14.01 9.53 -8.67
C TYR A 123 13.57 9.20 -10.10
N THR A 124 13.49 10.20 -10.96
CA THR A 124 13.11 9.99 -12.38
C THR A 124 14.18 9.23 -13.15
N GLU A 125 15.46 9.48 -12.89
CA GLU A 125 16.60 8.76 -13.46
C GLU A 125 16.59 7.30 -12.98
N LEU A 126 16.36 7.05 -11.68
CA LEU A 126 16.25 5.71 -11.13
C LEU A 126 15.15 4.90 -11.85
N LEU A 127 13.94 5.43 -11.93
CA LEU A 127 12.82 4.76 -12.58
C LEU A 127 13.10 4.49 -14.06
N SER A 128 13.60 5.48 -14.78
CA SER A 128 13.89 5.35 -16.20
C SER A 128 14.98 4.31 -16.48
N GLU A 129 16.03 4.29 -15.66
CA GLU A 129 17.12 3.33 -15.80
C GLU A 129 16.68 1.92 -15.45
N LEU A 130 15.89 1.72 -14.38
CA LEU A 130 15.37 0.40 -14.02
C LEU A 130 14.38 -0.11 -15.08
N SER A 131 13.47 0.73 -15.56
CA SER A 131 12.52 0.36 -16.63
C SER A 131 13.23 -0.03 -17.91
N ARG A 132 14.32 0.66 -18.25
CA ARG A 132 15.15 0.35 -19.43
C ARG A 132 15.93 -0.96 -19.28
N ARG A 133 16.51 -1.22 -18.10
CA ARG A 133 17.30 -2.44 -17.83
C ARG A 133 16.44 -3.68 -17.68
N HIS A 134 15.27 -3.55 -17.06
CA HIS A 134 14.38 -4.64 -16.65
C HIS A 134 12.96 -4.43 -17.20
N PRO A 135 12.77 -4.46 -18.53
CA PRO A 135 11.48 -4.13 -19.17
C PRO A 135 10.38 -5.18 -18.89
N SER A 136 10.74 -6.34 -18.33
CA SER A 136 9.80 -7.41 -17.93
C SER A 136 9.27 -7.25 -16.50
N ILE A 137 9.85 -6.32 -15.72
CA ILE A 137 9.55 -6.17 -14.30
C ILE A 137 8.63 -4.97 -14.07
N ALA A 138 7.51 -5.21 -13.41
CA ALA A 138 6.65 -4.14 -12.95
C ALA A 138 7.31 -3.37 -11.78
N LEU A 139 7.38 -2.06 -11.91
CA LEU A 139 7.97 -1.16 -10.91
C LEU A 139 6.85 -0.58 -10.05
N ASP A 140 6.52 -1.25 -8.94
CA ASP A 140 5.62 -0.72 -7.90
C ASP A 140 6.47 -0.01 -6.86
N CYS A 141 6.48 1.33 -6.92
CA CYS A 141 7.50 2.13 -6.24
C CYS A 141 6.88 3.19 -5.33
N PHE A 142 7.62 3.49 -4.25
CA PHE A 142 7.32 4.54 -3.28
C PHE A 142 6.06 4.26 -2.44
N SER A 143 5.61 5.27 -1.75
CA SER A 143 4.38 5.30 -0.97
C SER A 143 3.79 6.72 -1.03
N PRO A 144 2.51 6.94 -0.71
CA PRO A 144 1.94 8.28 -0.67
C PRO A 144 2.75 9.29 0.16
N ILE A 145 3.35 8.83 1.25
CA ILE A 145 4.19 9.69 2.11
C ILE A 145 5.51 10.08 1.43
N GLU A 146 6.11 9.17 0.67
CA GLU A 146 7.30 9.49 -0.13
C GLU A 146 6.95 10.45 -1.25
N ILE A 147 5.81 10.27 -1.93
CA ILE A 147 5.31 11.18 -2.97
C ILE A 147 5.07 12.58 -2.40
N GLU A 148 4.46 12.72 -1.21
CA GLU A 148 4.30 14.02 -0.55
C GLU A 148 5.66 14.66 -0.22
N GLY A 149 6.60 13.88 0.33
CA GLY A 149 7.94 14.38 0.64
C GLY A 149 8.72 14.82 -0.60
N ILE A 150 8.61 14.06 -1.70
CA ILE A 150 9.23 14.42 -2.98
C ILE A 150 8.59 15.66 -3.58
N ALA A 151 7.26 15.79 -3.50
CA ALA A 151 6.52 16.97 -3.93
C ALA A 151 6.98 18.23 -3.17
N GLU A 152 7.13 18.14 -1.86
CA GLU A 152 7.63 19.24 -1.02
C GLU A 152 9.04 19.68 -1.42
N ILE A 153 9.96 18.73 -1.59
CA ILE A 153 11.37 19.02 -1.96
C ILE A 153 11.46 19.64 -3.36
N SER A 154 10.64 19.18 -4.30
CA SER A 154 10.69 19.60 -5.70
C SER A 154 9.87 20.85 -6.00
N GLY A 155 8.97 21.25 -5.10
CA GLY A 155 8.00 22.32 -5.34
C GLY A 155 6.93 21.98 -6.38
N LEU A 156 6.71 20.68 -6.65
CA LEU A 156 5.69 20.16 -7.54
C LEU A 156 4.45 19.73 -6.74
N SER A 157 3.29 19.62 -7.40
CA SER A 157 2.15 18.91 -6.82
C SER A 157 2.39 17.40 -6.81
N THR A 158 1.70 16.67 -5.94
CA THR A 158 1.75 15.19 -5.89
C THR A 158 1.29 14.56 -7.22
N LEU A 159 0.31 15.14 -7.87
CA LEU A 159 -0.16 14.70 -9.18
C LEU A 159 0.92 14.87 -10.27
N GLU A 160 1.65 15.99 -10.27
CA GLU A 160 2.75 16.21 -11.21
C GLU A 160 3.90 15.22 -10.96
N VAL A 161 4.24 14.96 -9.70
CA VAL A 161 5.25 13.93 -9.33
C VAL A 161 4.84 12.56 -9.87
N LEU A 162 3.61 12.13 -9.60
CA LEU A 162 3.07 10.83 -10.05
C LEU A 162 3.02 10.73 -11.58
N SER A 163 2.61 11.80 -12.27
CA SER A 163 2.58 11.83 -13.73
C SER A 163 3.98 11.61 -14.33
N ARG A 164 4.98 12.32 -13.83
CA ARG A 164 6.36 12.18 -14.30
C ARG A 164 6.96 10.83 -13.93
N PHE A 165 6.63 10.27 -12.78
CA PHE A 165 7.09 8.95 -12.39
C PHE A 165 6.49 7.85 -13.29
N ARG A 166 5.20 7.97 -13.63
CA ARG A 166 4.58 7.09 -14.63
C ARG A 166 5.29 7.18 -15.98
N GLU A 167 5.57 8.38 -16.46
CA GLU A 167 6.31 8.62 -17.71
C GLU A 167 7.73 8.03 -17.66
N SER A 168 8.34 7.98 -16.46
CA SER A 168 9.66 7.39 -16.20
C SER A 168 9.62 5.86 -16.03
N GLY A 169 8.44 5.23 -16.10
CA GLY A 169 8.29 3.77 -16.06
C GLY A 169 7.74 3.20 -14.75
N MET A 170 7.20 4.00 -13.85
CA MET A 170 6.50 3.52 -12.66
C MET A 170 5.16 2.88 -13.07
N HIS A 171 4.85 1.68 -12.54
CA HIS A 171 3.63 0.92 -12.84
C HIS A 171 2.59 1.01 -11.72
N GLY A 172 3.02 1.12 -10.48
CA GLY A 172 2.13 1.15 -9.34
C GLY A 172 2.67 1.92 -8.15
N LEU A 173 1.73 2.35 -7.28
CA LEU A 173 2.00 3.02 -6.02
C LEU A 173 1.59 2.11 -4.86
N PRO A 174 2.54 1.46 -4.16
CA PRO A 174 2.28 0.68 -2.96
C PRO A 174 1.61 1.50 -1.85
N GLY A 175 0.66 0.87 -1.15
CA GLY A 175 -0.14 1.52 -0.12
C GLY A 175 0.53 1.67 1.24
N GLY A 176 1.85 1.64 1.30
CA GLY A 176 2.60 1.96 2.50
C GLY A 176 2.24 3.34 3.04
N GLY A 177 2.34 3.52 4.33
CA GLY A 177 1.92 4.76 4.94
C GLY A 177 0.43 4.82 5.34
N ALA A 178 -0.42 3.89 4.89
CA ALA A 178 -1.78 3.77 5.41
C ALA A 178 -1.76 3.32 6.87
N GLU A 179 -1.18 2.19 7.13
CA GLU A 179 -1.18 1.40 8.38
C GLU A 179 -2.54 1.40 9.06
N MET A 180 -2.97 2.56 9.55
CA MET A 180 -4.28 2.83 10.14
C MET A 180 -4.76 4.19 9.63
N LEU A 181 -5.90 4.22 8.91
CA LEU A 181 -6.47 5.45 8.35
C LEU A 181 -7.47 6.13 9.30
N VAL A 182 -7.19 6.07 10.60
CA VAL A 182 -7.92 6.80 11.65
C VAL A 182 -6.96 7.78 12.29
N ASP A 183 -7.20 9.06 12.11
CA ASP A 183 -6.24 10.12 12.46
C ASP A 183 -5.92 10.19 13.96
N SER A 184 -6.83 9.79 14.85
CA SER A 184 -6.57 9.70 16.29
C SER A 184 -5.51 8.66 16.64
N VAL A 185 -5.50 7.52 15.95
CA VAL A 185 -4.46 6.47 16.08
C VAL A 185 -3.20 6.89 15.34
N ARG A 186 -3.36 7.35 14.09
CA ARG A 186 -2.30 7.75 13.18
C ARG A 186 -1.37 8.82 13.75
N SER A 187 -1.95 9.86 14.36
CA SER A 187 -1.19 10.93 15.01
C SER A 187 -0.35 10.46 16.20
N GLY A 188 -0.78 9.39 16.89
CA GLY A 188 -0.03 8.78 17.99
C GLY A 188 1.17 7.97 17.54
N ILE A 189 1.06 7.26 16.41
CA ILE A 189 2.11 6.36 15.94
C ILE A 189 3.07 7.00 14.92
N SER A 190 2.61 8.01 14.20
CA SER A 190 3.37 8.67 13.13
C SER A 190 2.94 10.13 12.94
N PRO A 191 3.24 11.03 13.89
CA PRO A 191 2.71 12.40 13.87
C PRO A 191 3.08 13.21 12.62
N LYS A 192 4.16 12.85 11.93
CA LYS A 192 4.64 13.53 10.73
C LYS A 192 4.12 12.93 9.41
N LYS A 193 3.30 11.91 9.47
CA LYS A 193 2.77 11.24 8.26
C LYS A 193 1.61 11.97 7.59
N GLY A 194 1.11 13.03 8.19
CA GLY A 194 -0.07 13.72 7.70
C GLY A 194 -1.38 12.97 7.98
N SER A 195 -2.50 13.50 7.46
CA SER A 195 -3.83 12.95 7.65
C SER A 195 -4.14 11.74 6.76
N SER A 196 -5.16 11.00 7.13
CA SER A 196 -5.74 9.95 6.30
C SER A 196 -6.25 10.50 4.96
N GLU A 197 -6.84 11.70 4.96
CA GLU A 197 -7.33 12.39 3.77
C GLU A 197 -6.21 12.63 2.75
N ASN A 198 -5.03 13.06 3.19
CA ASN A 198 -3.88 13.23 2.30
C ASN A 198 -3.47 11.91 1.65
N TRP A 199 -3.42 10.82 2.41
CA TRP A 199 -3.08 9.51 1.87
C TRP A 199 -4.10 9.08 0.80
N ILE A 200 -5.41 9.21 1.09
CA ILE A 200 -6.49 8.87 0.16
C ILE A 200 -6.41 9.72 -1.11
N ARG A 201 -6.16 11.02 -0.97
CA ARG A 201 -6.00 11.94 -2.11
C ARG A 201 -4.87 11.49 -3.04
N VAL A 202 -3.68 11.20 -2.50
CA VAL A 202 -2.53 10.77 -3.31
C VAL A 202 -2.80 9.42 -3.99
N MET A 203 -3.48 8.49 -3.32
CA MET A 203 -3.88 7.23 -3.92
C MET A 203 -4.91 7.43 -5.05
N GLY A 204 -5.89 8.31 -4.86
CA GLY A 204 -6.85 8.68 -5.91
C GLY A 204 -6.18 9.36 -7.11
N GLU A 205 -5.18 10.21 -6.89
CA GLU A 205 -4.35 10.80 -7.95
C GLU A 205 -3.61 9.70 -8.74
N ALA A 206 -3.00 8.73 -8.05
CA ALA A 206 -2.32 7.61 -8.69
C ALA A 206 -3.28 6.75 -9.55
N GLN A 207 -4.46 6.43 -9.01
CA GLN A 207 -5.50 5.70 -9.74
C GLN A 207 -6.00 6.47 -10.97
N SER A 208 -6.19 7.77 -10.86
CA SER A 208 -6.59 8.61 -11.99
C SER A 208 -5.59 8.60 -13.15
N LEU A 209 -4.33 8.36 -12.85
CA LEU A 209 -3.26 8.15 -13.83
C LEU A 209 -3.16 6.71 -14.34
N GLY A 210 -3.99 5.78 -13.85
CA GLY A 210 -3.96 4.36 -14.23
C GLY A 210 -2.83 3.56 -13.59
N LEU A 211 -2.23 4.05 -12.50
CA LEU A 211 -1.27 3.29 -11.72
C LEU A 211 -2.00 2.24 -10.88
N THR A 212 -1.42 1.03 -10.76
CA THR A 212 -1.91 0.03 -9.82
C THR A 212 -1.68 0.50 -8.39
N THR A 213 -2.62 0.23 -7.50
CA THR A 213 -2.50 0.65 -6.11
C THR A 213 -2.80 -0.48 -5.14
N SER A 214 -2.33 -0.36 -3.92
CA SER A 214 -2.67 -1.27 -2.82
C SER A 214 -2.90 -0.48 -1.54
N ALA A 215 -3.47 -1.13 -0.53
CA ALA A 215 -3.60 -0.56 0.80
C ALA A 215 -3.01 -1.53 1.83
N THR A 216 -2.29 -1.00 2.81
CA THR A 216 -1.72 -1.78 3.92
C THR A 216 -2.46 -1.46 5.21
N ASN A 217 -2.78 -2.49 5.97
CA ASN A 217 -3.34 -2.35 7.30
C ASN A 217 -2.40 -3.00 8.33
N VAL A 218 -1.99 -2.24 9.32
CA VAL A 218 -1.20 -2.72 10.45
C VAL A 218 -1.99 -2.45 11.72
N PHE A 219 -2.20 -3.45 12.53
CA PHE A 219 -2.99 -3.38 13.77
C PHE A 219 -2.14 -3.75 14.99
N GLY A 220 -2.63 -3.39 16.19
CA GLY A 220 -1.93 -3.62 17.46
C GLY A 220 -1.36 -2.34 18.08
N PHE A 221 -1.83 -1.18 17.64
CA PHE A 221 -1.45 0.13 18.18
C PHE A 221 -2.37 0.65 19.28
N GLY A 222 -3.28 -0.19 19.81
CA GLY A 222 -4.28 0.21 20.79
C GLY A 222 -5.58 0.73 20.16
N GLU A 223 -5.74 0.54 18.87
CA GLU A 223 -6.95 0.87 18.11
C GLU A 223 -8.14 -0.01 18.49
N SER A 224 -9.35 0.48 18.29
CA SER A 224 -10.58 -0.30 18.40
C SER A 224 -10.78 -1.20 17.16
N ILE A 225 -11.71 -2.17 17.26
CA ILE A 225 -12.11 -2.98 16.10
C ILE A 225 -12.75 -2.12 15.03
N LYS A 226 -13.51 -1.12 15.41
CA LYS A 226 -14.09 -0.14 14.50
C LYS A 226 -13.00 0.59 13.69
N ASP A 227 -11.90 0.94 14.32
CA ASP A 227 -10.76 1.58 13.64
C ASP A 227 -10.10 0.64 12.62
N ARG A 228 -10.01 -0.68 12.93
CA ARG A 228 -9.50 -1.69 11.98
C ARG A 228 -10.37 -1.82 10.74
N VAL A 229 -11.66 -1.75 10.91
CA VAL A 229 -12.64 -1.84 9.81
C VAL A 229 -12.61 -0.59 8.94
N CYS A 230 -12.23 0.56 9.48
CA CYS A 230 -12.24 1.84 8.80
C CYS A 230 -11.47 1.84 7.48
N LEU A 231 -10.27 1.22 7.43
CA LEU A 231 -9.47 1.12 6.21
C LEU A 231 -10.23 0.43 5.05
N LEU A 232 -10.96 -0.64 5.36
CA LEU A 232 -11.71 -1.41 4.35
C LEU A 232 -12.81 -0.57 3.69
N TYR A 233 -13.34 0.43 4.42
CA TYR A 233 -14.39 1.32 3.91
C TYR A 233 -13.87 2.58 3.23
N THR A 234 -12.68 3.03 3.59
CA THR A 234 -12.09 4.23 3.00
C THR A 234 -11.32 3.95 1.72
N SER A 235 -11.02 2.69 1.42
CA SER A 235 -10.13 2.27 0.33
C SER A 235 -10.83 1.46 -0.77
N ASP A 236 -12.16 1.40 -0.83
CA ASP A 236 -12.92 0.52 -1.74
C ASP A 236 -12.52 -0.97 -1.68
N ALA A 237 -11.66 -1.33 -0.72
CA ALA A 237 -11.21 -2.72 -0.55
C ALA A 237 -12.35 -3.69 -0.21
N ALA A 238 -13.53 -3.16 0.15
CA ALA A 238 -14.76 -3.89 0.38
C ALA A 238 -15.69 -3.90 -0.84
N ASP A 239 -15.38 -3.13 -1.90
CA ASP A 239 -16.17 -3.09 -3.13
C ASP A 239 -15.57 -4.03 -4.19
N ASP A 240 -16.09 -5.25 -4.24
CA ASP A 240 -15.67 -6.30 -5.18
C ASP A 240 -16.12 -6.06 -6.64
N ARG A 241 -16.41 -4.82 -7.04
CA ARG A 241 -16.91 -4.47 -8.38
C ARG A 241 -15.81 -3.99 -9.34
N LEU A 242 -14.58 -4.42 -9.13
CA LEU A 242 -13.48 -4.19 -10.08
C LEU A 242 -13.35 -5.36 -11.06
#